data_638af1f5e6f313ebc6696897a1b90234
#
_entry.id   638af1f5e6f313ebc6696897a1b90234
#
_cell.length_a   1.000
_cell.length_b   1.000
_cell.length_c   1.000
_cell.angle_alpha   90.00
_cell.angle_beta   90.00
_cell.angle_gamma   90.00
#
_symmetry.space_group_name_H-M   'P 1'
#
loop_
_entity.id
_entity.type
_entity.pdbx_description
1 polymer ?
#
loop_
_entity_poly.entity_id
_entity_poly.type
_entity_poly.pdbx_seq_one_letter_code
_entity_poly.pdbx_strand_id
1 'polypeptide(L)'
;MLMLLPFQIHGLLRLLGHSPAPLPLLFVRGAIIGLVLLPVLLVFVPRPVTARGDRADTERTFPGTAILIDQIAALVAEDHYVRLHLADGTNRLLHRRFRDTVRDLAGQPGQQVHRGAWIAAAHRGRARRDGARWTIALPCGPTISVSRSRASELRKLGWIGRGIH
;
A
#
# COMPACT_ATOMS: atom_id res chain seq x y z
N MET A 1 -9.97 33.81 -2.73
CA MET A 1 -9.85 34.22 -1.33
C MET A 1 -8.45 34.00 -0.72
N LEU A 2 -7.49 33.45 -1.43
CA LEU A 2 -6.11 33.21 -0.94
C LEU A 2 -5.10 34.34 -1.28
N MET A 3 -5.49 35.36 -2.01
CA MET A 3 -4.58 36.47 -2.42
C MET A 3 -4.46 37.63 -1.42
N LEU A 4 -5.25 37.63 -0.34
CA LEU A 4 -5.24 38.73 0.65
C LEU A 4 -4.34 38.47 1.86
N LEU A 5 -3.88 37.24 2.07
CA LEU A 5 -3.03 36.85 3.21
C LEU A 5 -1.67 37.58 3.25
N PRO A 6 -0.93 37.78 2.14
CA PRO A 6 0.37 38.44 2.18
C PRO A 6 0.27 39.93 2.54
N PHE A 7 -0.87 40.56 2.27
CA PHE A 7 -1.04 42.00 2.52
C PHE A 7 -1.26 42.29 4.02
N GLN A 8 -1.96 41.42 4.73
CA GLN A 8 -2.18 41.58 6.18
C GLN A 8 -0.93 41.31 7.00
N ILE A 9 -0.10 40.35 6.60
CA ILE A 9 1.17 40.05 7.27
C ILE A 9 2.16 41.19 7.10
N HIS A 10 2.17 41.85 5.95
CA HIS A 10 3.05 42.99 5.68
C HIS A 10 2.73 44.22 6.55
N GLY A 11 1.45 44.46 6.83
CA GLY A 11 1.00 45.52 7.73
C GLY A 11 1.42 45.27 9.18
N LEU A 12 1.29 44.03 9.64
CA LEU A 12 1.64 43.63 11.01
C LEU A 12 3.16 43.68 11.27
N LEU A 13 3.98 43.30 10.29
CA LEU A 13 5.44 43.34 10.41
C LEU A 13 6.01 44.77 10.43
N ARG A 14 5.36 45.73 9.75
CA ARG A 14 5.71 47.17 9.84
C ARG A 14 5.46 47.75 11.24
N LEU A 15 4.39 47.25 11.90
CA LEU A 15 4.01 47.73 13.26
C LEU A 15 5.02 47.23 14.32
N LEU A 16 5.74 46.14 14.06
CA LEU A 16 6.74 45.52 14.95
C LEU A 16 8.18 46.00 14.68
N GLY A 17 8.38 47.05 13.88
CA GLY A 17 9.68 47.64 13.63
C GLY A 17 10.66 46.79 12.82
N HIS A 18 10.20 45.72 12.19
CA HIS A 18 11.03 44.89 11.31
C HIS A 18 10.93 45.43 9.89
N SER A 19 12.06 45.71 9.25
CA SER A 19 12.12 46.06 7.83
C SER A 19 11.56 44.91 7.00
N PRO A 20 10.41 45.07 6.33
CA PRO A 20 9.85 44.00 5.53
C PRO A 20 10.75 43.70 4.35
N ALA A 21 11.16 42.46 4.19
CA ALA A 21 11.88 42.03 2.99
C ALA A 21 11.06 42.38 1.74
N PRO A 22 11.71 42.83 0.65
CA PRO A 22 10.99 43.23 -0.56
C PRO A 22 10.11 42.09 -1.05
N LEU A 23 8.85 42.42 -1.39
CA LEU A 23 7.83 41.47 -1.84
C LEU A 23 8.34 40.39 -2.83
N PRO A 24 9.17 40.74 -3.84
CA PRO A 24 9.69 39.72 -4.76
C PRO A 24 10.56 38.65 -4.07
N LEU A 25 11.30 39.02 -3.01
CA LEU A 25 12.13 38.07 -2.28
C LEU A 25 11.31 37.06 -1.48
N LEU A 26 10.14 37.44 -0.98
CA LEU A 26 9.21 36.54 -0.31
C LEU A 26 8.60 35.52 -1.28
N PHE A 27 8.27 35.94 -2.51
CA PHE A 27 7.78 35.02 -3.55
C PHE A 27 8.85 34.03 -3.98
N VAL A 28 10.09 34.49 -4.16
CA VAL A 28 11.23 33.61 -4.52
C VAL A 28 11.49 32.58 -3.43
N ARG A 29 11.49 32.99 -2.17
CA ARG A 29 11.64 32.06 -1.03
C ARG A 29 10.49 31.06 -0.94
N GLY A 30 9.25 31.50 -1.12
CA GLY A 30 8.08 30.61 -1.15
C GLY A 30 8.13 29.60 -2.30
N ALA A 31 8.57 30.03 -3.47
CA ALA A 31 8.73 29.16 -4.64
C ALA A 31 9.82 28.10 -4.43
N ILE A 32 10.96 28.47 -3.83
CA ILE A 32 12.05 27.53 -3.52
C ILE A 32 11.58 26.49 -2.49
N ILE A 33 10.91 26.92 -1.43
CA ILE A 33 10.37 26.00 -0.41
C ILE A 33 9.33 25.07 -1.02
N GLY A 34 8.45 25.57 -1.86
CA GLY A 34 7.44 24.77 -2.58
C GLY A 34 8.10 23.76 -3.54
N LEU A 35 9.14 24.15 -4.24
CA LEU A 35 9.88 23.31 -5.19
C LEU A 35 10.60 22.15 -4.49
N VAL A 36 11.05 22.34 -3.25
CA VAL A 36 11.73 21.31 -2.45
C VAL A 36 10.72 20.44 -1.70
N LEU A 37 9.69 21.05 -1.09
CA LEU A 37 8.70 20.32 -0.31
C LEU A 37 7.76 19.47 -1.17
N LEU A 38 7.41 19.93 -2.37
CA LEU A 38 6.49 19.20 -3.24
C LEU A 38 6.99 17.81 -3.64
N PRO A 39 8.25 17.63 -4.12
CA PRO A 39 8.76 16.29 -4.43
C PRO A 39 8.95 15.44 -3.16
N VAL A 40 9.33 16.03 -2.03
CA VAL A 40 9.43 15.30 -0.77
C VAL A 40 8.05 14.80 -0.34
N LEU A 41 7.03 15.64 -0.39
CA LEU A 41 5.65 15.25 -0.11
C LEU A 41 5.15 14.16 -1.07
N LEU A 42 5.47 14.25 -2.37
CA LEU A 42 5.10 13.24 -3.36
C LEU A 42 5.79 11.87 -3.14
N VAL A 43 6.96 11.85 -2.50
CA VAL A 43 7.65 10.61 -2.13
C VAL A 43 7.05 9.98 -0.87
N PHE A 44 6.62 10.80 0.09
CA PHE A 44 6.06 10.35 1.36
C PHE A 44 4.53 10.12 1.34
N VAL A 45 3.80 10.70 0.39
CA VAL A 45 2.38 10.35 0.20
C VAL A 45 2.32 8.92 -0.32
N PRO A 46 1.71 7.97 0.41
CA PRO A 46 1.46 6.63 -0.12
C PRO A 46 0.68 6.80 -1.42
N ARG A 47 1.34 6.50 -2.54
CA ARG A 47 0.63 6.50 -3.82
C ARG A 47 -0.47 5.45 -3.69
N PRO A 48 -1.75 5.81 -3.86
CA PRO A 48 -2.75 4.79 -4.08
C PRO A 48 -2.23 3.98 -5.28
N VAL A 49 -2.02 2.67 -5.07
CA VAL A 49 -1.66 1.75 -6.14
C VAL A 49 -2.88 1.64 -7.03
N THR A 50 -3.11 2.66 -7.84
CA THR A 50 -4.04 2.58 -8.96
C THR A 50 -3.31 1.79 -10.05
N ALA A 51 -3.26 0.47 -9.87
CA ALA A 51 -3.15 -0.45 -10.98
C ALA A 51 -4.45 -0.34 -11.79
N ARG A 52 -4.60 0.75 -12.52
CA ARG A 52 -5.66 0.92 -13.52
C ARG A 52 -5.22 0.20 -14.78
N GLY A 53 -5.11 -1.13 -14.68
CA GLY A 53 -5.19 -2.00 -15.82
C GLY A 53 -6.65 -2.11 -16.20
N ASP A 54 -6.96 -1.87 -17.47
CA ASP A 54 -8.21 -2.15 -18.15
C ASP A 54 -8.98 -3.33 -17.50
N ARG A 55 -10.03 -3.00 -16.76
CA ARG A 55 -10.98 -3.98 -16.23
C ARG A 55 -12.40 -3.49 -16.49
N ALA A 56 -12.83 -3.71 -17.70
CA ALA A 56 -14.20 -4.07 -17.97
C ALA A 56 -14.39 -5.53 -17.52
N ASP A 57 -14.35 -5.80 -16.21
CA ASP A 57 -14.68 -7.12 -15.66
C ASP A 57 -15.53 -6.92 -14.42
N THR A 58 -16.76 -7.39 -14.58
CA THR A 58 -17.76 -7.75 -13.57
C THR A 58 -17.21 -7.65 -12.14
N GLU A 59 -17.69 -6.68 -11.38
CA GLU A 59 -17.45 -6.55 -9.93
C GLU A 59 -17.84 -7.85 -9.23
N ARG A 60 -16.88 -8.77 -9.09
CA ARG A 60 -17.09 -10.05 -8.43
C ARG A 60 -16.98 -9.85 -6.94
N THR A 61 -18.09 -10.00 -6.25
CA THR A 61 -18.13 -9.95 -4.79
C THR A 61 -17.70 -11.29 -4.21
N PHE A 62 -16.93 -11.26 -3.14
CA PHE A 62 -16.52 -12.46 -2.42
C PHE A 62 -17.74 -13.14 -1.76
N PRO A 63 -17.96 -14.45 -1.94
CA PRO A 63 -19.16 -15.14 -1.48
C PRO A 63 -19.45 -14.95 0.01
N GLY A 64 -20.68 -14.52 0.31
CA GLY A 64 -21.15 -14.29 1.68
C GLY A 64 -20.67 -12.99 2.31
N THR A 65 -20.14 -12.06 1.51
CA THR A 65 -19.72 -10.73 1.97
C THR A 65 -20.06 -9.66 0.93
N ALA A 66 -20.00 -8.40 1.32
CA ALA A 66 -20.08 -7.26 0.39
C ALA A 66 -18.69 -6.79 -0.09
N ILE A 67 -17.66 -7.64 0.01
CA ILE A 67 -16.28 -7.30 -0.33
C ILE A 67 -16.03 -7.67 -1.78
N LEU A 68 -15.49 -6.75 -2.55
CA LEU A 68 -15.04 -7.02 -3.91
C LEU A 68 -13.76 -7.86 -3.89
N ILE A 69 -13.67 -8.85 -4.78
CA ILE A 69 -12.53 -9.79 -4.81
C ILE A 69 -11.20 -9.05 -5.07
N ASP A 70 -11.20 -8.00 -5.87
CA ASP A 70 -10.02 -7.19 -6.18
C ASP A 70 -9.52 -6.36 -4.98
N GLN A 71 -10.38 -6.11 -4.00
CA GLN A 71 -9.99 -5.45 -2.75
C GLN A 71 -9.25 -6.39 -1.78
N ILE A 72 -9.28 -7.70 -2.02
CA ILE A 72 -8.62 -8.67 -1.14
C ILE A 72 -7.11 -8.68 -1.44
N ALA A 73 -6.32 -8.21 -0.49
CA ALA A 73 -4.86 -8.19 -0.57
C ALA A 73 -4.23 -9.53 -0.15
N ALA A 74 -4.76 -10.15 0.90
CA ALA A 74 -4.28 -11.44 1.38
C ALA A 74 -5.31 -12.19 2.21
N LEU A 75 -5.12 -13.50 2.30
CA LEU A 75 -5.82 -14.41 3.20
C LEU A 75 -4.82 -15.04 4.17
N VAL A 76 -5.17 -15.08 5.45
CA VAL A 76 -4.39 -15.76 6.49
C VAL A 76 -5.31 -16.66 7.31
N ALA A 77 -4.95 -17.95 7.42
CA ALA A 77 -5.66 -18.90 8.26
C ALA A 77 -5.36 -18.64 9.74
N GLU A 78 -6.39 -18.58 10.54
CA GLU A 78 -6.35 -18.45 12.01
C GLU A 78 -7.27 -19.51 12.61
N ASP A 79 -6.71 -20.68 12.93
CA ASP A 79 -7.45 -21.85 13.43
C ASP A 79 -8.65 -22.23 12.55
N HIS A 80 -9.87 -21.96 13.00
CA HIS A 80 -11.14 -22.23 12.31
C HIS A 80 -11.63 -21.05 11.47
N TYR A 81 -10.87 -19.94 11.42
CA TYR A 81 -11.20 -18.71 10.74
C TYR A 81 -10.20 -18.42 9.64
N VAL A 82 -10.61 -17.58 8.71
CA VAL A 82 -9.73 -16.96 7.72
C VAL A 82 -9.84 -15.45 7.87
N ARG A 83 -8.71 -14.81 8.06
CA ARG A 83 -8.62 -13.35 8.05
C ARG A 83 -8.36 -12.87 6.63
N LEU A 84 -9.29 -12.06 6.12
CA LEU A 84 -9.12 -11.32 4.88
C LEU A 84 -8.44 -9.99 5.22
N HIS A 85 -7.31 -9.73 4.61
CA HIS A 85 -6.66 -8.41 4.63
C HIS A 85 -7.04 -7.67 3.36
N LEU A 86 -7.59 -6.47 3.49
CA LEU A 86 -8.03 -5.65 2.36
C LEU A 86 -6.96 -4.63 1.96
N ALA A 87 -7.07 -4.14 0.75
CA ALA A 87 -6.14 -3.19 0.17
C ALA A 87 -6.09 -1.84 0.91
N ASP A 88 -7.19 -1.48 1.57
CA ASP A 88 -7.32 -0.28 2.40
C ASP A 88 -6.69 -0.42 3.81
N GLY A 89 -6.13 -1.59 4.13
CA GLY A 89 -5.56 -1.91 5.44
C GLY A 89 -6.55 -2.46 6.45
N THR A 90 -7.84 -2.48 6.15
CA THR A 90 -8.84 -3.11 7.01
C THR A 90 -8.78 -4.63 6.91
N ASN A 91 -9.43 -5.31 7.85
CA ASN A 91 -9.50 -6.76 7.80
C ASN A 91 -10.88 -7.27 8.23
N ARG A 92 -11.20 -8.49 7.79
CA ARG A 92 -12.43 -9.20 8.13
C ARG A 92 -12.10 -10.63 8.50
N LEU A 93 -12.75 -11.14 9.52
CA LEU A 93 -12.60 -12.52 9.97
C LEU A 93 -13.82 -13.32 9.54
N LEU A 94 -13.60 -14.42 8.81
CA LEU A 94 -14.65 -15.29 8.31
C LEU A 94 -14.52 -16.69 8.93
N HIS A 95 -15.62 -17.26 9.39
CA HIS A 95 -15.67 -18.64 9.86
C HIS A 95 -15.79 -19.58 8.65
N ARG A 96 -14.65 -19.86 8.01
CA ARG A 96 -14.56 -20.70 6.80
C ARG A 96 -13.23 -21.44 6.76
N ARG A 97 -13.19 -22.53 5.98
CA ARG A 97 -11.94 -23.26 5.74
C ARG A 97 -11.07 -22.49 4.75
N PHE A 98 -9.80 -22.38 5.04
CA PHE A 98 -8.83 -21.66 4.18
C PHE A 98 -8.84 -22.16 2.72
N ARG A 99 -8.88 -23.48 2.52
CA ARG A 99 -8.91 -24.05 1.17
C ARG A 99 -10.12 -23.62 0.36
N ASP A 100 -11.29 -23.57 0.98
CA ASP A 100 -12.52 -23.16 0.31
C ASP A 100 -12.50 -21.68 -0.01
N THR A 101 -11.98 -20.86 0.90
CA THR A 101 -11.78 -19.42 0.72
C THR A 101 -10.82 -19.13 -0.45
N VAL A 102 -9.72 -19.87 -0.58
CA VAL A 102 -8.79 -19.73 -1.72
C VAL A 102 -9.45 -20.17 -3.03
N ARG A 103 -10.30 -21.20 -3.01
CA ARG A 103 -11.04 -21.65 -4.19
C ARG A 103 -12.00 -20.57 -4.71
N ASP A 104 -12.65 -19.84 -3.81
CA ASP A 104 -13.54 -18.74 -4.19
C ASP A 104 -12.81 -17.58 -4.89
N LEU A 105 -11.49 -17.47 -4.69
CA LEU A 105 -10.62 -16.54 -5.41
C LEU A 105 -10.09 -17.11 -6.74
N ALA A 106 -10.64 -18.24 -7.23
CA ALA A 106 -10.22 -18.82 -8.50
C ALA A 106 -10.41 -17.79 -9.63
N GLY A 107 -9.33 -17.55 -10.40
CA GLY A 107 -9.27 -16.51 -11.42
C GLY A 107 -8.70 -15.18 -10.96
N GLN A 108 -8.54 -14.94 -9.65
CA GLN A 108 -7.80 -13.79 -9.14
C GLN A 108 -6.29 -14.10 -9.18
N PRO A 109 -5.47 -13.25 -9.84
CA PRO A 109 -4.03 -13.43 -9.82
C PRO A 109 -3.47 -13.36 -8.40
N GLY A 110 -2.81 -14.42 -7.96
CA GLY A 110 -2.24 -14.48 -6.62
C GLY A 110 -1.53 -15.80 -6.37
N GLN A 111 -0.86 -15.91 -5.22
CA GLN A 111 -0.06 -17.08 -4.88
C GLN A 111 -0.24 -17.51 -3.43
N GLN A 112 -0.35 -18.81 -3.22
CA GLN A 112 -0.28 -19.39 -1.90
C GLN A 112 1.18 -19.45 -1.44
N VAL A 113 1.54 -18.60 -0.49
CA VAL A 113 2.91 -18.44 0.02
C VAL A 113 3.21 -19.35 1.21
N HIS A 114 2.17 -19.77 1.92
CA HIS A 114 2.23 -20.69 3.05
C HIS A 114 0.99 -21.60 3.03
N ARG A 115 1.01 -22.72 3.77
CA ARG A 115 -0.14 -23.63 3.87
C ARG A 115 -1.45 -22.95 4.32
N GLY A 116 -1.33 -21.85 5.07
CA GLY A 116 -2.45 -21.04 5.55
C GLY A 116 -2.34 -19.58 5.14
N ALA A 117 -1.64 -19.25 4.05
CA ALA A 117 -1.55 -17.87 3.59
C ALA A 117 -1.51 -17.78 2.06
N TRP A 118 -2.32 -16.87 1.52
CA TRP A 118 -2.40 -16.53 0.10
C TRP A 118 -2.31 -15.01 -0.05
N ILE A 119 -1.65 -14.53 -1.10
CA ILE A 119 -1.45 -13.10 -1.38
C ILE A 119 -1.85 -12.83 -2.83
N ALA A 120 -2.64 -11.78 -3.05
CA ALA A 120 -2.99 -11.30 -4.38
C ALA A 120 -1.75 -10.66 -5.07
N ALA A 121 -1.58 -10.91 -6.36
CA ALA A 121 -0.43 -10.39 -7.11
C ALA A 121 -0.39 -8.86 -7.16
N ALA A 122 -1.56 -8.20 -7.23
CA ALA A 122 -1.70 -6.75 -7.25
C ALA A 122 -1.23 -6.09 -5.94
N HIS A 123 -1.32 -6.82 -4.82
CA HIS A 123 -1.00 -6.32 -3.49
C HIS A 123 0.28 -6.95 -2.90
N ARG A 124 1.06 -7.62 -3.75
CA ARG A 124 2.36 -8.18 -3.36
C ARG A 124 3.28 -7.07 -2.86
N GLY A 125 3.70 -7.18 -1.63
CA GLY A 125 4.65 -6.27 -1.02
C GLY A 125 6.11 -6.68 -1.24
N ARG A 126 6.99 -6.09 -0.44
CA ARG A 126 8.43 -6.35 -0.53
C ARG A 126 8.80 -7.67 0.14
N ALA A 127 9.48 -8.55 -0.59
CA ALA A 127 10.05 -9.76 -0.03
C ALA A 127 11.37 -9.45 0.69
N ARG A 128 11.54 -9.99 1.89
CA ARG A 128 12.78 -9.92 2.67
C ARG A 128 13.23 -11.32 3.06
N ARG A 129 14.53 -11.52 3.17
CA ARG A 129 15.10 -12.73 3.74
C ARG A 129 15.44 -12.47 5.20
N ASP A 130 14.94 -13.31 6.09
CA ASP A 130 15.24 -13.31 7.50
C ASP A 130 15.85 -14.66 7.85
N GLY A 131 17.18 -14.70 7.95
CA GLY A 131 17.92 -15.94 8.09
C GLY A 131 17.63 -16.94 6.97
N ALA A 132 17.12 -18.12 7.33
CA ALA A 132 16.74 -19.17 6.39
C ALA A 132 15.31 -19.02 5.81
N ARG A 133 14.55 -18.04 6.25
CA ARG A 133 13.14 -17.84 5.89
C ARG A 133 12.97 -16.62 5.00
N TRP A 134 11.98 -16.69 4.11
CA TRP A 134 11.49 -15.55 3.37
C TRP A 134 10.22 -15.01 4.01
N THR A 135 10.08 -13.70 4.03
CA THR A 135 8.87 -13.00 4.47
C THR A 135 8.46 -12.02 3.40
N ILE A 136 7.15 -11.79 3.26
CA ILE A 136 6.57 -10.79 2.36
C ILE A 136 5.79 -9.81 3.22
N ALA A 137 6.22 -8.56 3.24
CA ALA A 137 5.51 -7.48 3.92
C ALA A 137 4.46 -6.91 2.96
N LEU A 138 3.18 -6.94 3.34
CA LEU A 138 2.11 -6.32 2.57
C LEU A 138 2.17 -4.79 2.71
N PRO A 139 1.81 -4.02 1.68
CA PRO A 139 1.80 -2.55 1.75
C PRO A 139 0.90 -2.01 2.86
N CYS A 140 -0.27 -2.62 3.05
CA CYS A 140 -1.26 -2.26 4.05
C CYS A 140 -1.66 -3.50 4.85
N GLY A 141 -0.71 -4.16 5.54
CA GLY A 141 -1.05 -5.40 6.24
C GLY A 141 0.13 -6.06 6.95
N PRO A 142 -0.04 -7.31 7.37
CA PRO A 142 0.97 -8.03 8.10
C PRO A 142 2.16 -8.44 7.23
N THR A 143 3.24 -8.83 7.89
CA THR A 143 4.34 -9.56 7.27
C THR A 143 4.03 -11.06 7.31
N ILE A 144 4.00 -11.68 6.14
CA ILE A 144 3.64 -13.09 5.97
C ILE A 144 4.89 -13.92 5.66
N SER A 145 5.08 -15.01 6.42
CA SER A 145 6.20 -15.92 6.18
C SER A 145 5.94 -16.84 5.01
N VAL A 146 6.97 -17.09 4.21
CA VAL A 146 6.94 -18.03 3.09
C VAL A 146 7.39 -19.41 3.55
N SER A 147 6.61 -20.45 3.24
CA SER A 147 7.01 -21.82 3.55
C SER A 147 8.17 -22.27 2.65
N ARG A 148 9.02 -23.16 3.19
CA ARG A 148 10.18 -23.71 2.41
C ARG A 148 9.71 -24.42 1.15
N SER A 149 8.61 -25.15 1.18
CA SER A 149 8.04 -25.86 0.05
C SER A 149 7.58 -24.93 -1.08
N ARG A 150 7.12 -23.72 -0.75
CA ARG A 150 6.67 -22.74 -1.75
C ARG A 150 7.78 -21.80 -2.23
N ALA A 151 8.89 -21.72 -1.51
CA ALA A 151 9.96 -20.77 -1.84
C ALA A 151 10.56 -21.00 -3.23
N SER A 152 10.68 -22.26 -3.70
CA SER A 152 11.21 -22.56 -5.03
C SER A 152 10.29 -22.08 -6.16
N GLU A 153 8.98 -22.27 -6.00
CA GLU A 153 7.96 -21.84 -6.94
C GLU A 153 7.87 -20.30 -7.00
N LEU A 154 7.79 -19.66 -5.83
CA LEU A 154 7.74 -18.20 -5.71
C LEU A 154 9.00 -17.52 -6.28
N ARG A 155 10.14 -18.19 -6.22
CA ARG A 155 11.39 -17.70 -6.83
C ARG A 155 11.32 -17.75 -8.36
N LYS A 156 10.76 -18.82 -8.94
CA LYS A 156 10.54 -18.92 -10.39
C LYS A 156 9.58 -17.85 -10.89
N LEU A 157 8.56 -17.51 -10.09
CA LEU A 157 7.58 -16.48 -10.40
C LEU A 157 8.10 -15.05 -10.12
N GLY A 158 9.33 -14.88 -9.62
CA GLY A 158 9.89 -13.57 -9.28
C GLY A 158 9.26 -12.90 -8.07
N TRP A 159 8.59 -13.68 -7.21
CA TRP A 159 7.97 -13.17 -5.99
C TRP A 159 8.98 -12.94 -4.86
N ILE A 160 10.01 -13.75 -4.84
CA ILE A 160 11.14 -13.63 -3.91
C ILE A 160 12.45 -13.64 -4.69
N GLY A 161 13.46 -12.93 -4.20
CA GLY A 161 14.76 -12.83 -4.86
C GLY A 161 15.50 -14.16 -4.94
N ARG A 162 16.45 -14.27 -5.88
CA ARG A 162 17.45 -15.33 -5.86
C ARG A 162 18.30 -15.11 -4.62
N GLY A 163 18.40 -16.13 -3.75
CA GLY A 163 19.28 -16.05 -2.59
C GLY A 163 20.71 -15.75 -3.07
N ILE A 164 21.24 -14.61 -2.64
CA ILE A 164 22.67 -14.39 -2.69
C ILE A 164 23.23 -15.30 -1.57
N HIS A 165 24.00 -16.31 -1.99
CA HIS A 165 24.76 -17.15 -1.07
C HIS A 165 25.94 -16.35 -0.54
#